data_cb6b0903f83400d3b682b3914f7d8f7c
#
_entry.id   cb6b0903f83400d3b682b3914f7d8f7c
#
_cell.length_a   1.000
_cell.length_b   1.000
_cell.length_c   1.000
_cell.angle_alpha   90.00
_cell.angle_beta   90.00
_cell.angle_gamma   90.00
#
_symmetry.space_group_name_H-M   'P 1'
#
loop_
_entity.id
_entity.type
_entity.pdbx_description
1 polymer ?
#
loop_
_entity_poly.entity_id
_entity_poly.type
_entity_poly.pdbx_seq_one_letter_code
_entity_poly.pdbx_strand_id
1 'polypeptide(L)'
;MSLEHREKVFDDLKNNLKNVIEQAVTAKPSEECCTSTYGEYLLDLEKHGTLLAQSVNNTALVYRSEPSPTEVESQGLCKNVESRAVGFLNIFLSVPKGCGKYFLEDVRVVCVAALESCLSFVDELLKV
;
A
#
# COMPACT_ATOMS: atom_id res chain seq x y z
N MET A 1 23.12 -10.71 -0.47
CA MET A 1 22.32 -10.63 0.77
C MET A 1 21.96 -12.05 1.20
N SER A 2 22.09 -12.33 2.49
CA SER A 2 21.74 -13.65 3.02
C SER A 2 20.23 -13.90 2.95
N LEU A 3 19.83 -15.14 2.84
CA LEU A 3 18.42 -15.52 2.81
C LEU A 3 17.68 -15.06 4.08
N GLU A 4 18.31 -15.24 5.25
CA GLU A 4 17.74 -14.81 6.53
C GLU A 4 17.47 -13.31 6.57
N HIS A 5 18.38 -12.54 6.02
CA HIS A 5 18.25 -11.09 5.98
C HIS A 5 17.11 -10.65 5.07
N ARG A 6 17.00 -11.29 3.91
CA ARG A 6 15.90 -11.08 2.97
C ARG A 6 14.56 -11.38 3.62
N GLU A 7 14.45 -12.52 4.32
CA GLU A 7 13.23 -12.91 5.02
C GLU A 7 12.83 -11.88 6.06
N LYS A 8 13.80 -11.38 6.84
CA LYS A 8 13.53 -10.38 7.86
C LYS A 8 12.99 -9.08 7.28
N VAL A 9 13.61 -8.58 6.20
CA VAL A 9 13.18 -7.34 5.55
C VAL A 9 11.76 -7.49 5.00
N PHE A 10 11.46 -8.62 4.35
CA PHE A 10 10.12 -8.87 3.83
C PHE A 10 9.09 -9.14 4.93
N ASP A 11 9.48 -9.78 6.04
CA ASP A 11 8.58 -9.97 7.17
C ASP A 11 8.19 -8.63 7.79
N ASP A 12 9.13 -7.71 7.92
CA ASP A 12 8.86 -6.36 8.40
C ASP A 12 7.89 -5.63 7.45
N LEU A 13 8.13 -5.74 6.15
CA LEU A 13 7.24 -5.16 5.14
C LEU A 13 5.82 -5.75 5.25
N LYS A 14 5.70 -7.06 5.33
CA LYS A 14 4.40 -7.73 5.45
C LYS A 14 3.66 -7.30 6.71
N ASN A 15 4.37 -7.20 7.84
CA ASN A 15 3.76 -6.77 9.09
C ASN A 15 3.26 -5.33 9.00
N ASN A 16 4.02 -4.45 8.37
CA ASN A 16 3.63 -3.06 8.18
C ASN A 16 2.44 -2.95 7.23
N LEU A 17 2.40 -3.74 6.16
CA LEU A 17 1.25 -3.78 5.26
C LEU A 17 0.00 -4.30 5.96
N LYS A 18 0.13 -5.32 6.82
CA LYS A 18 -1.00 -5.82 7.63
C LYS A 18 -1.55 -4.73 8.54
N ASN A 19 -0.67 -3.91 9.14
CA ASN A 19 -1.10 -2.78 9.97
C ASN A 19 -1.85 -1.74 9.16
N VAL A 20 -1.39 -1.43 7.94
CA VAL A 20 -2.09 -0.50 7.04
C VAL A 20 -3.46 -1.03 6.67
N ILE A 21 -3.56 -2.33 6.36
CA ILE A 21 -4.83 -2.99 6.04
C ILE A 21 -5.78 -2.91 7.23
N GLU A 22 -5.31 -3.20 8.44
CA GLU A 22 -6.12 -3.13 9.64
C GLU A 22 -6.66 -1.71 9.85
N GLN A 23 -5.84 -0.70 9.65
CA GLN A 23 -6.28 0.69 9.74
C GLN A 23 -7.33 1.01 8.68
N ALA A 24 -7.18 0.51 7.45
CA ALA A 24 -8.17 0.71 6.39
C ALA A 24 -9.50 0.04 6.71
N VAL A 25 -9.47 -1.12 7.40
CA VAL A 25 -10.67 -1.85 7.78
C VAL A 25 -11.40 -1.17 8.94
N THR A 26 -10.66 -0.67 9.93
CA THR A 26 -11.24 -0.25 11.21
C THR A 26 -11.34 1.26 11.38
N ALA A 27 -10.50 2.04 10.72
CA ALA A 27 -10.47 3.48 10.92
C ALA A 27 -11.73 4.15 10.35
N LYS A 28 -12.18 5.16 11.08
CA LYS A 28 -13.25 6.04 10.59
C LYS A 28 -12.59 7.26 9.98
N PRO A 29 -12.97 7.67 8.77
CA PRO A 29 -12.46 8.91 8.18
C PRO A 29 -12.77 10.09 9.08
N SER A 30 -11.88 11.08 9.06
CA SER A 30 -12.09 12.31 9.81
C SER A 30 -13.35 13.02 9.33
N GLU A 31 -14.11 13.58 10.28
CA GLU A 31 -15.25 14.43 9.96
C GLU A 31 -14.81 15.85 9.61
N GLU A 32 -13.53 16.14 9.68
CA GLU A 32 -13.01 17.45 9.29
C GLU A 32 -13.30 17.71 7.82
N CYS A 33 -13.54 18.98 7.53
CA CYS A 33 -13.97 19.41 6.22
C CYS A 33 -12.91 19.14 5.15
N CYS A 34 -13.15 18.14 4.31
CA CYS A 34 -12.40 17.95 3.08
C CYS A 34 -13.10 18.76 2.00
N THR A 35 -12.37 19.64 1.33
CA THR A 35 -12.93 20.50 0.28
C THR A 35 -12.88 19.85 -1.10
N SER A 36 -12.31 18.66 -1.21
CA SER A 36 -12.21 17.93 -2.47
C SER A 36 -13.58 17.50 -2.97
N THR A 37 -13.75 17.54 -4.28
CA THR A 37 -14.92 16.94 -4.92
C THR A 37 -14.74 15.42 -4.98
N TYR A 38 -15.83 14.68 -5.24
CA TYR A 38 -15.75 13.22 -5.42
C TYR A 38 -14.83 12.86 -6.59
N GLY A 39 -14.90 13.62 -7.68
CA GLY A 39 -14.03 13.39 -8.83
C GLY A 39 -12.55 13.56 -8.50
N GLU A 40 -12.21 14.63 -7.78
CA GLU A 40 -10.84 14.86 -7.34
C GLU A 40 -10.37 13.77 -6.39
N TYR A 41 -11.21 13.35 -5.46
CA TYR A 41 -10.92 12.28 -4.51
C TYR A 41 -10.61 10.97 -5.24
N LEU A 42 -11.46 10.58 -6.19
CA LEU A 42 -11.27 9.35 -6.95
C LEU A 42 -10.02 9.38 -7.82
N LEU A 43 -9.70 10.55 -8.42
CA LEU A 43 -8.46 10.71 -9.19
C LEU A 43 -7.23 10.60 -8.29
N ASP A 44 -7.25 11.20 -7.12
CA ASP A 44 -6.15 11.09 -6.16
C ASP A 44 -5.97 9.66 -5.68
N LEU A 45 -7.07 8.97 -5.42
CA LEU A 45 -7.05 7.58 -5.00
C LEU A 45 -6.45 6.69 -6.08
N GLU A 46 -6.85 6.89 -7.34
CA GLU A 46 -6.30 6.17 -8.49
C GLU A 46 -4.80 6.44 -8.65
N LYS A 47 -4.39 7.70 -8.53
CA LYS A 47 -2.99 8.10 -8.64
C LYS A 47 -2.13 7.41 -7.59
N HIS A 48 -2.55 7.45 -6.33
CA HIS A 48 -1.79 6.84 -5.24
C HIS A 48 -1.81 5.31 -5.31
N GLY A 49 -2.91 4.72 -5.76
CA GLY A 49 -2.98 3.29 -6.03
C GLY A 49 -2.02 2.86 -7.12
N THR A 50 -1.92 3.64 -8.19
CA THR A 50 -0.98 3.40 -9.28
C THR A 50 0.46 3.50 -8.81
N LEU A 51 0.78 4.50 -7.99
CA LEU A 51 2.12 4.66 -7.41
C LEU A 51 2.49 3.45 -6.53
N LEU A 52 1.54 2.96 -5.74
CA LEU A 52 1.74 1.77 -4.92
C LEU A 52 2.01 0.55 -5.80
N ALA A 53 1.20 0.34 -6.82
CA ALA A 53 1.36 -0.79 -7.75
C ALA A 53 2.71 -0.74 -8.47
N GLN A 54 3.13 0.44 -8.93
CA GLN A 54 4.43 0.62 -9.55
C GLN A 54 5.58 0.31 -8.59
N SER A 55 5.46 0.71 -7.33
CA SER A 55 6.44 0.45 -6.30
C SER A 55 6.62 -1.06 -6.06
N VAL A 56 5.52 -1.79 -5.95
CA VAL A 56 5.52 -3.24 -5.79
C VAL A 56 6.12 -3.93 -7.01
N ASN A 57 5.74 -3.50 -8.21
CA ASN A 57 6.25 -4.05 -9.46
C ASN A 57 7.76 -3.81 -9.61
N ASN A 58 8.24 -2.62 -9.28
CA ASN A 58 9.66 -2.29 -9.32
C ASN A 58 10.46 -3.18 -8.35
N THR A 59 9.92 -3.41 -7.16
CA THR A 59 10.53 -4.31 -6.19
C THR A 59 10.67 -5.72 -6.78
N ALA A 60 9.61 -6.22 -7.41
CA ALA A 60 9.63 -7.54 -8.04
C ALA A 60 10.68 -7.63 -9.15
N LEU A 61 10.76 -6.60 -10.00
CA LEU A 61 11.74 -6.57 -11.10
C LEU A 61 13.17 -6.59 -10.57
N VAL A 62 13.46 -5.83 -9.52
CA VAL A 62 14.80 -5.79 -8.93
C VAL A 62 15.18 -7.17 -8.36
N TYR A 63 14.24 -7.84 -7.67
CA TYR A 63 14.51 -9.15 -7.09
C TYR A 63 14.63 -10.28 -8.12
N ARG A 64 14.10 -10.09 -9.31
CA ARG A 64 14.22 -11.05 -10.42
C ARG A 64 15.44 -10.80 -11.28
N SER A 65 16.06 -9.63 -11.13
CA SER A 65 17.25 -9.25 -11.90
C SER A 65 18.52 -9.72 -11.21
N GLU A 66 19.58 -9.90 -11.99
CA GLU A 66 20.91 -10.16 -11.45
C GLU A 66 21.81 -8.94 -11.70
N PRO A 67 22.65 -8.57 -10.74
CA PRO A 67 22.85 -9.22 -9.43
C PRO A 67 21.70 -8.96 -8.46
N SER A 68 21.58 -9.84 -7.45
CA SER A 68 20.58 -9.65 -6.39
C SER A 68 20.79 -8.32 -5.68
N PRO A 69 19.70 -7.66 -5.22
CA PRO A 69 19.84 -6.39 -4.51
C PRO A 69 20.59 -6.56 -3.20
N THR A 70 21.34 -5.52 -2.84
CA THR A 70 22.04 -5.46 -1.55
C THR A 70 21.01 -5.27 -0.42
N GLU A 71 21.47 -5.45 0.82
CA GLU A 71 20.66 -5.20 2.00
C GLU A 71 20.08 -3.78 2.01
N VAL A 72 20.93 -2.78 1.72
CA VAL A 72 20.50 -1.38 1.69
C VAL A 72 19.47 -1.13 0.60
N GLU A 73 19.68 -1.69 -0.59
CA GLU A 73 18.72 -1.58 -1.69
C GLU A 73 17.39 -2.24 -1.35
N SER A 74 17.42 -3.42 -0.72
CA SER A 74 16.21 -4.12 -0.28
C SER A 74 15.41 -3.33 0.74
N GLN A 75 16.09 -2.76 1.72
CA GLN A 75 15.46 -1.91 2.72
C GLN A 75 14.81 -0.68 2.08
N GLY A 76 15.50 -0.06 1.14
CA GLY A 76 14.98 1.10 0.41
C GLY A 76 13.74 0.77 -0.39
N LEU A 77 13.74 -0.37 -1.10
CA LEU A 77 12.58 -0.83 -1.88
C LEU A 77 11.38 -1.10 -0.98
N CYS A 78 11.59 -1.79 0.15
CA CYS A 78 10.52 -2.10 1.08
C CYS A 78 9.95 -0.84 1.74
N LYS A 79 10.81 0.10 2.13
CA LYS A 79 10.36 1.39 2.68
C LYS A 79 9.55 2.19 1.66
N ASN A 80 9.92 2.12 0.39
CA ASN A 80 9.16 2.79 -0.66
C ASN A 80 7.75 2.21 -0.79
N VAL A 81 7.61 0.88 -0.77
CA VAL A 81 6.30 0.22 -0.79
C VAL A 81 5.48 0.63 0.43
N GLU A 82 6.06 0.61 1.62
CA GLU A 82 5.38 1.03 2.84
C GLU A 82 4.90 2.47 2.77
N SER A 83 5.75 3.37 2.31
CA SER A 83 5.42 4.78 2.17
C SER A 83 4.26 5.00 1.19
N ARG A 84 4.25 4.28 0.07
CA ARG A 84 3.17 4.36 -0.91
C ARG A 84 1.87 3.79 -0.36
N ALA A 85 1.94 2.71 0.43
CA ALA A 85 0.76 2.11 1.07
C ALA A 85 0.15 3.07 2.09
N VAL A 86 0.98 3.73 2.91
CA VAL A 86 0.51 4.73 3.88
C VAL A 86 -0.08 5.94 3.16
N GLY A 87 0.54 6.40 2.07
CA GLY A 87 0.00 7.48 1.25
C GLY A 87 -1.38 7.15 0.69
N PHE A 88 -1.55 5.94 0.19
CA PHE A 88 -2.83 5.44 -0.31
C PHE A 88 -3.90 5.42 0.79
N LEU A 89 -3.55 4.90 1.98
CA LEU A 89 -4.42 4.91 3.14
C LEU A 89 -4.85 6.33 3.51
N ASN A 90 -3.92 7.27 3.53
CA ASN A 90 -4.21 8.66 3.88
C ASN A 90 -5.18 9.30 2.90
N ILE A 91 -5.04 9.00 1.61
CA ILE A 91 -6.00 9.48 0.60
C ILE A 91 -7.38 8.86 0.84
N PHE A 92 -7.46 7.56 1.11
CA PHE A 92 -8.73 6.91 1.45
C PHE A 92 -9.41 7.63 2.63
N LEU A 93 -8.65 7.93 3.70
CA LEU A 93 -9.19 8.57 4.90
C LEU A 93 -9.60 10.03 4.67
N SER A 94 -9.20 10.62 3.56
CA SER A 94 -9.55 12.00 3.18
C SER A 94 -10.84 12.07 2.36
N VAL A 95 -11.71 11.07 2.48
CA VAL A 95 -12.98 11.01 1.75
C VAL A 95 -13.80 12.28 1.97
N PRO A 96 -14.48 12.81 0.92
CA PRO A 96 -15.26 14.03 1.06
C PRO A 96 -16.36 13.93 2.11
N LYS A 97 -16.52 14.99 2.89
CA LYS A 97 -17.54 15.08 3.94
C LYS A 97 -18.93 14.93 3.32
N GLY A 98 -19.76 14.12 3.97
CA GLY A 98 -21.14 13.91 3.51
C GLY A 98 -21.26 12.92 2.36
N CYS A 99 -20.21 12.14 2.09
CA CYS A 99 -20.21 11.16 0.99
C CYS A 99 -21.24 10.04 1.16
N GLY A 100 -21.72 9.83 2.38
CA GLY A 100 -22.66 8.79 2.68
C GLY A 100 -22.00 7.45 2.99
N LYS A 101 -22.74 6.64 3.73
CA LYS A 101 -22.25 5.36 4.24
C LYS A 101 -21.92 4.37 3.11
N TYR A 102 -22.76 4.31 2.10
CA TYR A 102 -22.57 3.33 1.02
C TYR A 102 -21.35 3.64 0.17
N PHE A 103 -21.15 4.90 -0.15
CA PHE A 103 -19.96 5.33 -0.88
C PHE A 103 -18.69 4.99 -0.09
N LEU A 104 -18.67 5.32 1.20
CA LEU A 104 -17.53 5.05 2.07
C LEU A 104 -17.22 3.55 2.11
N GLU A 105 -18.23 2.71 2.29
CA GLU A 105 -18.03 1.26 2.37
C GLU A 105 -17.56 0.68 1.03
N ASP A 106 -18.08 1.16 -0.09
CA ASP A 106 -17.63 0.71 -1.41
C ASP A 106 -16.15 1.06 -1.65
N VAL A 107 -15.75 2.28 -1.30
CA VAL A 107 -14.35 2.70 -1.42
C VAL A 107 -13.46 1.89 -0.47
N ARG A 108 -13.92 1.63 0.74
CA ARG A 108 -13.19 0.81 1.71
C ARG A 108 -12.91 -0.59 1.15
N VAL A 109 -13.89 -1.23 0.56
CA VAL A 109 -13.75 -2.56 -0.05
C VAL A 109 -12.66 -2.54 -1.12
N VAL A 110 -12.68 -1.54 -2.00
CA VAL A 110 -11.69 -1.41 -3.07
C VAL A 110 -10.28 -1.19 -2.50
N CYS A 111 -10.15 -0.30 -1.52
CA CYS A 111 -8.86 0.01 -0.92
C CYS A 111 -8.26 -1.18 -0.16
N VAL A 112 -9.08 -1.87 0.62
CA VAL A 112 -8.64 -3.07 1.35
C VAL A 112 -8.22 -4.16 0.36
N ALA A 113 -9.00 -4.39 -0.71
CA ALA A 113 -8.66 -5.37 -1.73
C ALA A 113 -7.32 -5.05 -2.41
N ALA A 114 -7.07 -3.77 -2.71
CA ALA A 114 -5.81 -3.35 -3.32
C ALA A 114 -4.62 -3.61 -2.38
N LEU A 115 -4.76 -3.27 -1.11
CA LEU A 115 -3.71 -3.49 -0.12
C LEU A 115 -3.46 -4.98 0.14
N GLU A 116 -4.51 -5.79 0.20
CA GLU A 116 -4.39 -7.23 0.35
C GLU A 116 -3.70 -7.88 -0.86
N SER A 117 -3.98 -7.37 -2.06
CA SER A 117 -3.30 -7.82 -3.28
C SER A 117 -1.81 -7.53 -3.22
N CYS A 118 -1.43 -6.35 -2.73
CA CYS A 118 -0.02 -6.00 -2.52
C CYS A 118 0.65 -6.94 -1.51
N LEU A 119 -0.03 -7.24 -0.41
CA LEU A 119 0.48 -8.15 0.61
C LEU A 119 0.68 -9.56 0.04
N SER A 120 -0.30 -10.07 -0.71
CA SER A 120 -0.21 -11.38 -1.36
C SER A 120 0.96 -11.44 -2.33
N PHE A 121 1.16 -10.39 -3.11
CA PHE A 121 2.26 -10.31 -4.07
C PHE A 121 3.62 -10.33 -3.37
N VAL A 122 3.77 -9.58 -2.28
CA VAL A 122 4.99 -9.57 -1.47
C VAL A 122 5.26 -10.96 -0.89
N ASP A 123 4.21 -11.63 -0.41
CA ASP A 123 4.31 -12.99 0.11
C ASP A 123 4.80 -13.97 -0.96
N GLU A 124 4.30 -13.85 -2.19
CA GLU A 124 4.75 -14.67 -3.31
C GLU A 124 6.22 -14.41 -3.68
N LEU A 125 6.70 -13.18 -3.54
CA LEU A 125 8.11 -12.86 -3.81
C LEU A 125 9.06 -13.61 -2.88
N LEU A 126 8.63 -13.92 -1.66
CA LEU A 126 9.45 -14.66 -0.70
C LEU A 126 9.61 -16.13 -1.07
N LYS A 127 8.68 -16.66 -1.86
CA LYS A 127 8.67 -18.08 -2.24
C LYS A 127 9.52 -18.39 -3.47
N VAL A 128 10.07 -17.40 -4.11
CA VAL A 128 10.87 -17.57 -5.33
C VAL A 128 12.33 -17.81 -5.02
#